data_00b4db72ca395f3a4c8a58f5171ee954
#
_entry.id   00b4db72ca395f3a4c8a58f5171ee954
#
_cell.length_a   1.000
_cell.length_b   1.000
_cell.length_c   1.000
_cell.angle_alpha   90.00
_cell.angle_beta   90.00
_cell.angle_gamma   90.00
#
_symmetry.space_group_name_H-M   'P 1'
#
loop_
_entity.id
_entity.type
_entity.pdbx_description
1 polymer ?
#
loop_
_entity_poly.entity_id
_entity_poly.type
_entity_poly.pdbx_seq_one_letter_code
_entity_poly.pdbx_strand_id
1 'polypeptide(L)'
;MAGAALTFTSCEDFTDVQPKGKNLLSTTDQLEMLLNYEYEGGNSDMRIMAGDMVYALSPLINEISKPTKSRNVIMWTYDEANLDKMAELTASDNDYTYYYGIIGKISNPILKQMETATGDDAKKKALKSEALTLRAWAYYKLVNKFAKAYNPASAANDPGIIIMTEETDIQTPQPKSTVQEVYDRIIADCDLAIETNGLAPMAVNKMRMNKACPYAVKAQALLSMQRWDEAEAAAKEALAINGVVNDYNTHYKGTMTGYMLGGTYEIIDRGQKGTDEDYFLNPYFENFDSYTPESWAYLENGHAYNKIGNANLMYDNLMDFAQMYIGEAGWFMTFDLNSYWNDGGLRSPQMYLVVAECEFHKGNIDAAMEALDKIRVGRISPDVYQPLKGNVTTADDAKEHIKQVTCNELLFSVDLFIAKKRWNQVSGWEASYSRTISGQTYTIKPDSKMWIFPFPQSVLNNNPNITKHNYEE
;
A
#
# COMPACT_ATOMS: atom_id res chain seq x y z
N MET A 1 -23.69 59.73 55.24
CA MET A 1 -22.84 59.48 54.06
C MET A 1 -22.92 58.01 53.76
N ALA A 2 -23.65 57.62 52.74
CA ALA A 2 -23.82 56.28 52.31
C ALA A 2 -22.85 56.04 51.09
N GLY A 3 -21.87 55.14 51.25
CA GLY A 3 -20.92 54.77 50.19
C GLY A 3 -21.53 53.68 49.33
N ALA A 4 -21.77 53.97 48.08
CA ALA A 4 -22.17 52.98 47.09
C ALA A 4 -20.94 52.21 46.60
N ALA A 5 -20.87 50.92 46.85
CA ALA A 5 -19.88 50.02 46.26
C ALA A 5 -20.31 49.64 44.82
N LEU A 6 -19.58 50.10 43.82
CA LEU A 6 -19.69 49.65 42.44
C LEU A 6 -19.00 48.36 42.28
N THR A 7 -19.75 47.27 42.11
CA THR A 7 -19.24 45.98 41.68
C THR A 7 -19.01 46.02 40.17
N PHE A 8 -17.77 46.00 39.74
CA PHE A 8 -17.41 45.72 38.34
C PHE A 8 -17.59 44.24 38.08
N THR A 9 -18.64 43.84 37.38
CA THR A 9 -18.73 42.55 36.74
C THR A 9 -17.82 42.60 35.52
N SER A 10 -16.69 41.92 35.61
CA SER A 10 -15.80 41.69 34.48
C SER A 10 -16.55 40.81 33.45
N CYS A 11 -16.78 41.35 32.27
CA CYS A 11 -17.24 40.58 31.13
C CYS A 11 -16.08 39.72 30.66
N GLU A 12 -16.00 38.47 31.11
CA GLU A 12 -15.08 37.47 30.60
C GLU A 12 -15.40 37.05 29.13
N ASP A 13 -16.60 37.36 28.66
CA ASP A 13 -17.06 37.01 27.31
C ASP A 13 -16.46 37.86 26.17
N PHE A 14 -15.63 38.86 26.46
CA PHE A 14 -15.09 39.76 25.42
C PHE A 14 -13.68 39.39 24.93
N THR A 15 -13.04 38.40 25.54
CA THR A 15 -11.68 37.97 25.18
C THR A 15 -11.64 36.70 24.35
N ASP A 16 -12.76 36.05 24.13
CA ASP A 16 -12.84 34.81 23.31
C ASP A 16 -13.21 35.11 21.85
N VAL A 17 -12.60 36.17 21.31
CA VAL A 17 -12.69 36.41 19.85
C VAL A 17 -11.77 35.47 19.13
N GLN A 18 -12.34 34.39 18.61
CA GLN A 18 -11.60 33.48 17.71
C GLN A 18 -11.04 34.30 16.53
N PRO A 19 -9.74 34.21 16.25
CA PRO A 19 -9.15 34.89 15.11
C PRO A 19 -9.88 34.47 13.82
N LYS A 20 -10.41 35.41 13.08
CA LYS A 20 -11.06 35.16 11.79
C LYS A 20 -10.10 34.38 10.89
N GLY A 21 -10.49 33.18 10.46
CA GLY A 21 -9.69 32.31 9.57
C GLY A 21 -8.96 31.16 10.26
N LYS A 22 -9.02 30.99 11.59
CA LYS A 22 -8.58 29.75 12.24
C LYS A 22 -9.77 28.83 12.41
N ASN A 23 -9.78 27.73 11.68
CA ASN A 23 -10.69 26.61 11.94
C ASN A 23 -10.21 25.95 13.23
N LEU A 24 -10.85 26.21 14.35
CA LEU A 24 -10.59 25.49 15.58
C LEU A 24 -11.29 24.14 15.47
N LEU A 25 -10.52 23.06 15.46
CA LEU A 25 -11.02 21.68 15.47
C LEU A 25 -11.53 21.33 16.87
N SER A 26 -12.63 21.97 17.28
CA SER A 26 -13.16 21.93 18.65
C SER A 26 -14.33 20.96 18.84
N THR A 27 -14.87 20.41 17.74
CA THR A 27 -15.99 19.46 17.79
C THR A 27 -15.66 18.17 17.04
N THR A 28 -16.32 17.07 17.43
CA THR A 28 -16.19 15.79 16.71
C THR A 28 -16.59 15.88 15.25
N ASP A 29 -17.55 16.74 14.89
CA ASP A 29 -17.96 16.93 13.50
C ASP A 29 -16.86 17.61 12.68
N GLN A 30 -16.17 18.59 13.25
CA GLN A 30 -15.03 19.24 12.59
C GLN A 30 -13.84 18.30 12.45
N LEU A 31 -13.57 17.45 13.45
CA LEU A 31 -12.52 16.43 13.35
C LEU A 31 -12.85 15.37 12.30
N GLU A 32 -14.11 14.95 12.19
CA GLU A 32 -14.54 14.00 11.16
C GLU A 32 -14.34 14.55 9.74
N MET A 33 -14.46 15.86 9.53
CA MET A 33 -14.21 16.46 8.22
C MET A 33 -12.77 16.22 7.72
N LEU A 34 -11.80 16.03 8.61
CA LEU A 34 -10.43 15.68 8.22
C LEU A 34 -10.33 14.26 7.62
N LEU A 35 -11.25 13.36 8.02
CA LEU A 35 -11.31 11.98 7.50
C LEU A 35 -12.06 11.88 6.18
N ASN A 36 -12.78 12.92 5.74
CA ASN A 36 -13.41 12.98 4.43
C ASN A 36 -12.38 13.37 3.35
N TYR A 37 -11.25 12.70 3.37
CA TYR A 37 -10.16 12.87 2.44
C TYR A 37 -10.28 11.81 1.33
N GLU A 38 -10.05 12.22 0.10
CA GLU A 38 -9.92 11.27 -1.00
C GLU A 38 -8.51 10.71 -0.95
N TYR A 39 -8.38 9.47 -0.50
CA TYR A 39 -7.08 8.79 -0.36
C TYR A 39 -6.60 8.26 -1.72
N GLU A 40 -6.42 9.15 -2.67
CA GLU A 40 -5.86 8.82 -3.97
C GLU A 40 -4.34 8.66 -3.85
N GLY A 41 -3.86 7.45 -4.11
CA GLY A 41 -2.43 7.19 -4.28
C GLY A 41 -1.93 7.88 -5.55
N GLY A 42 -0.76 8.50 -5.49
CA GLY A 42 -0.06 9.00 -6.67
C GLY A 42 0.81 7.92 -7.32
N ASN A 43 1.55 8.29 -8.35
CA ASN A 43 2.57 7.44 -8.96
C ASN A 43 3.61 7.04 -7.91
N SER A 44 3.61 5.77 -7.53
CA SER A 44 4.57 5.24 -6.57
C SER A 44 5.72 4.54 -7.26
N ASP A 45 6.94 4.93 -6.92
CA ASP A 45 8.15 4.29 -7.38
C ASP A 45 8.24 2.80 -6.96
N MET A 46 7.55 2.43 -5.90
CA MET A 46 7.48 1.04 -5.45
C MET A 46 6.89 0.12 -6.52
N ARG A 47 5.92 0.58 -7.31
CA ARG A 47 5.37 -0.20 -8.44
C ARG A 47 6.41 -0.41 -9.54
N ILE A 48 7.19 0.64 -9.87
CA ILE A 48 8.30 0.50 -10.85
C ILE A 48 9.28 -0.57 -10.39
N MET A 49 9.64 -0.55 -9.12
CA MET A 49 10.58 -1.50 -8.54
C MET A 49 9.98 -2.90 -8.38
N ALA A 50 8.68 -3.02 -8.15
CA ALA A 50 7.99 -4.32 -8.14
C ALA A 50 8.04 -5.03 -9.50
N GLY A 51 8.18 -4.26 -10.58
CA GLY A 51 8.30 -4.79 -11.93
C GLY A 51 6.99 -4.82 -12.71
N ASP A 52 5.91 -4.27 -12.15
CA ASP A 52 4.58 -4.39 -12.74
C ASP A 52 4.29 -3.31 -13.77
N MET A 53 4.81 -2.11 -13.54
CA MET A 53 4.41 -0.91 -14.26
C MET A 53 5.60 -0.08 -14.72
N VAL A 54 5.42 0.60 -15.83
CA VAL A 54 6.39 1.56 -16.37
C VAL A 54 5.66 2.81 -16.81
N TYR A 55 6.06 3.94 -16.25
CA TYR A 55 5.54 5.24 -16.65
C TYR A 55 6.32 5.81 -17.84
N ALA A 56 5.60 6.42 -18.79
CA ALA A 56 6.20 7.08 -19.93
C ALA A 56 7.22 6.20 -20.69
N LEU A 57 6.82 5.00 -21.07
CA LEU A 57 7.68 3.97 -21.68
C LEU A 57 8.48 4.48 -22.90
N SER A 58 7.84 5.15 -23.84
CA SER A 58 8.52 5.58 -25.09
C SER A 58 9.68 6.55 -24.85
N PRO A 59 9.54 7.63 -24.02
CA PRO A 59 10.68 8.43 -23.62
C PRO A 59 11.75 7.62 -22.87
N LEU A 60 11.35 6.69 -22.01
CA LEU A 60 12.23 5.90 -21.18
C LEU A 60 13.15 4.99 -22.00
N ILE A 61 12.62 4.28 -23.01
CA ILE A 61 13.42 3.45 -23.94
C ILE A 61 14.49 4.29 -24.61
N ASN A 62 14.16 5.49 -25.08
CA ASN A 62 15.11 6.39 -25.72
C ASN A 62 16.18 6.92 -24.76
N GLU A 63 15.94 6.90 -23.46
CA GLU A 63 16.90 7.35 -22.45
C GLU A 63 17.87 6.29 -21.98
N ILE A 64 17.54 4.99 -22.10
CA ILE A 64 18.38 3.88 -21.63
C ILE A 64 19.79 3.95 -22.24
N SER A 65 19.89 4.29 -23.52
CA SER A 65 21.15 4.39 -24.24
C SER A 65 21.92 5.71 -24.00
N LYS A 66 21.33 6.69 -23.32
CA LYS A 66 21.98 7.97 -23.05
C LYS A 66 23.05 7.85 -21.96
N PRO A 67 24.16 8.62 -22.05
CA PRO A 67 25.17 8.65 -21.01
C PRO A 67 24.65 9.15 -19.66
N THR A 68 23.69 10.09 -19.68
CA THR A 68 23.06 10.62 -18.47
C THR A 68 21.71 9.94 -18.29
N LYS A 69 21.58 9.20 -17.20
CA LYS A 69 20.36 8.47 -16.86
C LYS A 69 19.42 9.32 -16.03
N SER A 70 18.12 9.26 -16.35
CA SER A 70 17.08 9.81 -15.49
C SER A 70 16.84 8.90 -14.28
N ARG A 71 16.18 9.43 -13.26
CA ARG A 71 15.78 8.67 -12.07
C ARG A 71 14.97 7.41 -12.44
N ASN A 72 14.02 7.55 -13.37
CA ASN A 72 13.19 6.44 -13.82
C ASN A 72 14.01 5.35 -14.53
N VAL A 73 14.97 5.73 -15.38
CA VAL A 73 15.88 4.76 -16.03
C VAL A 73 16.69 3.99 -15.00
N ILE A 74 17.24 4.67 -13.98
CA ILE A 74 18.01 4.02 -12.91
C ILE A 74 17.15 2.96 -12.20
N MET A 75 15.94 3.30 -11.80
CA MET A 75 15.02 2.36 -11.16
C MET A 75 14.62 1.23 -12.10
N TRP A 76 14.28 1.56 -13.32
CA TRP A 76 13.74 0.62 -14.28
C TRP A 76 14.77 -0.40 -14.78
N THR A 77 16.04 0.00 -14.83
CA THR A 77 17.16 -0.89 -15.18
C THR A 77 17.87 -1.52 -13.96
N TYR A 78 17.32 -1.34 -12.76
CA TYR A 78 17.94 -1.79 -11.52
C TYR A 78 19.42 -1.38 -11.40
N ASP A 79 19.74 -0.15 -11.78
CA ASP A 79 21.10 0.36 -11.85
C ASP A 79 21.64 0.80 -10.48
N GLU A 80 22.03 -0.17 -9.68
CA GLU A 80 22.56 0.07 -8.34
C GLU A 80 23.81 0.96 -8.32
N ALA A 81 24.61 0.96 -9.39
CA ALA A 81 25.82 1.78 -9.50
C ALA A 81 25.48 3.30 -9.54
N ASN A 82 24.25 3.67 -9.86
CA ASN A 82 23.78 5.04 -9.94
C ASN A 82 22.81 5.44 -8.79
N LEU A 83 22.83 4.74 -7.66
CA LEU A 83 21.96 5.05 -6.51
C LEU A 83 22.15 6.47 -5.98
N ASP A 84 23.40 6.94 -5.89
CA ASP A 84 23.68 8.32 -5.48
C ASP A 84 23.09 9.34 -6.44
N LYS A 85 23.18 9.05 -7.75
CA LYS A 85 22.55 9.88 -8.77
C LYS A 85 21.03 9.88 -8.66
N MET A 86 20.43 8.72 -8.38
CA MET A 86 19.00 8.63 -8.14
C MET A 86 18.57 9.54 -6.97
N ALA A 87 19.33 9.51 -5.86
CA ALA A 87 19.04 10.35 -4.72
C ALA A 87 19.18 11.85 -5.02
N GLU A 88 20.21 12.26 -5.76
CA GLU A 88 20.37 13.66 -6.21
C GLU A 88 19.20 14.12 -7.09
N LEU A 89 18.64 13.23 -7.92
CA LEU A 89 17.52 13.51 -8.81
C LEU A 89 16.15 13.44 -8.11
N THR A 90 16.10 12.98 -6.86
CA THR A 90 14.86 12.88 -6.08
C THR A 90 14.60 14.19 -5.33
N ALA A 91 14.09 15.21 -6.02
CA ALA A 91 13.79 16.51 -5.41
C ALA A 91 12.66 16.41 -4.37
N SER A 92 11.60 15.66 -4.70
CA SER A 92 10.45 15.35 -3.85
C SER A 92 10.05 13.89 -4.06
N ASP A 93 9.24 13.36 -3.15
CA ASP A 93 8.70 12.00 -3.25
C ASP A 93 7.21 12.02 -2.91
N ASN A 94 6.39 11.46 -3.80
CA ASN A 94 4.93 11.48 -3.65
C ASN A 94 4.48 10.67 -2.44
N ASP A 95 5.05 9.46 -2.23
CA ASP A 95 4.67 8.62 -1.10
C ASP A 95 5.08 9.26 0.22
N TYR A 96 6.28 9.88 0.30
CA TYR A 96 6.70 10.61 1.48
C TYR A 96 5.72 11.72 1.83
N THR A 97 5.37 12.55 0.85
CA THR A 97 4.45 13.66 1.04
C THR A 97 3.04 13.19 1.40
N TYR A 98 2.58 12.13 0.74
CA TYR A 98 1.26 11.57 0.93
C TYR A 98 1.09 10.94 2.32
N TYR A 99 1.93 9.97 2.67
CA TYR A 99 1.77 9.25 3.94
C TYR A 99 2.09 10.12 5.17
N TYR A 100 3.14 10.95 5.12
CA TYR A 100 3.36 11.94 6.20
C TYR A 100 2.29 13.03 6.22
N GLY A 101 1.67 13.34 5.08
CA GLY A 101 0.51 14.22 5.00
C GLY A 101 -0.67 13.65 5.77
N ILE A 102 -0.97 12.36 5.63
CA ILE A 102 -2.02 11.68 6.40
C ILE A 102 -1.72 11.71 7.89
N ILE A 103 -0.48 11.41 8.29
CA ILE A 103 -0.05 11.48 9.69
C ILE A 103 -0.21 12.88 10.25
N GLY A 104 0.37 13.89 9.58
CA GLY A 104 0.47 15.25 10.11
C GLY A 104 -0.77 16.12 9.92
N LYS A 105 -1.60 15.86 8.89
CA LYS A 105 -2.77 16.69 8.58
C LYS A 105 -4.09 16.05 8.99
N ILE A 106 -4.13 14.74 9.23
CA ILE A 106 -5.35 14.01 9.56
C ILE A 106 -5.20 13.34 10.94
N SER A 107 -4.33 12.33 11.06
CA SER A 107 -4.27 11.49 12.25
C SER A 107 -3.85 12.26 13.51
N ASN A 108 -2.69 12.91 13.48
CA ASN A 108 -2.18 13.62 14.66
C ASN A 108 -3.06 14.80 15.10
N PRO A 109 -3.62 15.63 14.21
CA PRO A 109 -4.60 16.66 14.62
C PRO A 109 -5.84 16.08 15.29
N ILE A 110 -6.39 14.97 14.78
CA ILE A 110 -7.53 14.30 15.42
C ILE A 110 -7.13 13.81 16.81
N LEU A 111 -6.02 13.08 16.94
CA LEU A 111 -5.57 12.54 18.21
C LEU A 111 -5.30 13.63 19.25
N LYS A 112 -4.66 14.72 18.83
CA LYS A 112 -4.33 15.85 19.71
C LYS A 112 -5.58 16.58 20.23
N GLN A 113 -6.58 16.79 19.37
CA GLN A 113 -7.78 17.54 19.74
C GLN A 113 -8.86 16.68 20.41
N MET A 114 -8.71 15.35 20.37
CA MET A 114 -9.74 14.43 20.84
C MET A 114 -10.09 14.61 22.32
N GLU A 115 -9.11 14.96 23.15
CA GLU A 115 -9.33 15.13 24.60
C GLU A 115 -10.21 16.35 24.93
N THR A 116 -10.07 17.42 24.14
CA THR A 116 -10.77 18.70 24.38
C THR A 116 -11.99 18.90 23.49
N ALA A 117 -12.13 18.16 22.40
CA ALA A 117 -13.24 18.27 21.47
C ALA A 117 -14.58 17.93 22.14
N THR A 118 -15.59 18.77 21.87
CA THR A 118 -16.97 18.50 22.29
C THR A 118 -17.67 17.60 21.28
N GLY A 119 -18.57 16.73 21.75
CA GLY A 119 -19.37 15.86 20.90
C GLY A 119 -19.66 14.51 21.55
N ASP A 120 -20.27 13.64 20.79
CA ASP A 120 -20.69 12.30 21.21
C ASP A 120 -19.49 11.39 21.52
N ASP A 121 -19.54 10.64 22.63
CA ASP A 121 -18.44 9.79 23.07
C ASP A 121 -18.22 8.57 22.15
N ALA A 122 -19.26 8.04 21.53
CA ALA A 122 -19.11 6.95 20.57
C ALA A 122 -18.42 7.45 19.31
N LYS A 123 -18.75 8.66 18.87
CA LYS A 123 -18.08 9.34 17.76
C LYS A 123 -16.62 9.64 18.09
N LYS A 124 -16.29 10.07 19.32
CA LYS A 124 -14.89 10.24 19.76
C LYS A 124 -14.11 8.95 19.66
N LYS A 125 -14.66 7.82 20.12
CA LYS A 125 -14.03 6.51 20.01
C LYS A 125 -13.81 6.11 18.54
N ALA A 126 -14.80 6.33 17.67
CA ALA A 126 -14.67 6.02 16.25
C ALA A 126 -13.54 6.81 15.59
N LEU A 127 -13.52 8.14 15.79
CA LEU A 127 -12.47 9.01 15.24
C LEU A 127 -11.09 8.66 15.77
N LYS A 128 -10.96 8.36 17.06
CA LYS A 128 -9.69 7.93 17.67
C LYS A 128 -9.19 6.62 17.04
N SER A 129 -10.06 5.62 16.96
CA SER A 129 -9.69 4.32 16.38
C SER A 129 -9.31 4.46 14.91
N GLU A 130 -10.02 5.28 14.13
CA GLU A 130 -9.71 5.51 12.72
C GLU A 130 -8.39 6.27 12.53
N ALA A 131 -8.16 7.33 13.30
CA ALA A 131 -6.91 8.11 13.24
C ALA A 131 -5.67 7.29 13.60
N LEU A 132 -5.76 6.44 14.64
CA LEU A 132 -4.69 5.51 15.03
C LEU A 132 -4.42 4.50 13.90
N THR A 133 -5.46 3.92 13.32
CA THR A 133 -5.33 2.93 12.24
C THR A 133 -4.72 3.54 10.98
N LEU A 134 -5.16 4.76 10.60
CA LEU A 134 -4.58 5.50 9.47
C LEU A 134 -3.09 5.80 9.68
N ARG A 135 -2.70 6.18 10.90
CA ARG A 135 -1.30 6.44 11.24
C ARG A 135 -0.45 5.18 11.15
N ALA A 136 -0.94 4.07 11.70
CA ALA A 136 -0.28 2.78 11.62
C ALA A 136 -0.09 2.32 10.15
N TRP A 137 -1.12 2.43 9.33
CA TRP A 137 -1.08 2.11 7.92
C TRP A 137 -0.07 2.97 7.15
N ALA A 138 -0.06 4.29 7.40
CA ALA A 138 0.88 5.20 6.77
C ALA A 138 2.34 4.89 7.15
N TYR A 139 2.61 4.60 8.43
CA TYR A 139 3.94 4.17 8.87
C TYR A 139 4.37 2.86 8.25
N TYR A 140 3.46 1.90 8.10
CA TYR A 140 3.78 0.64 7.44
C TYR A 140 4.24 0.84 5.98
N LYS A 141 3.59 1.74 5.24
CA LYS A 141 4.02 2.07 3.86
C LYS A 141 5.36 2.81 3.85
N LEU A 142 5.53 3.81 4.72
CA LEU A 142 6.76 4.60 4.80
C LEU A 142 7.99 3.76 5.17
N VAL A 143 7.91 2.94 6.21
CA VAL A 143 9.06 2.13 6.64
C VAL A 143 9.47 1.12 5.57
N ASN A 144 8.49 0.54 4.86
CA ASN A 144 8.76 -0.41 3.78
C ASN A 144 9.34 0.27 2.53
N LYS A 145 9.11 1.55 2.30
CA LYS A 145 9.75 2.30 1.21
C LYS A 145 11.18 2.74 1.58
N PHE A 146 11.36 3.40 2.71
CA PHE A 146 12.57 4.16 3.04
C PHE A 146 13.57 3.45 3.95
N ALA A 147 13.23 2.31 4.54
CA ALA A 147 14.12 1.54 5.40
C ALA A 147 14.38 0.14 4.88
N LYS A 148 15.30 -0.59 5.47
CA LYS A 148 15.48 -2.02 5.21
C LYS A 148 14.19 -2.78 5.55
N ALA A 149 13.94 -3.90 4.88
CA ALA A 149 12.90 -4.82 5.34
C ALA A 149 13.24 -5.31 6.75
N TYR A 150 12.20 -5.52 7.56
CA TYR A 150 12.40 -5.97 8.94
C TYR A 150 13.18 -7.30 8.97
N ASN A 151 14.26 -7.30 9.74
CA ASN A 151 15.03 -8.51 10.05
C ASN A 151 15.12 -8.63 11.58
N PRO A 152 14.63 -9.71 12.20
CA PRO A 152 14.64 -9.87 13.66
C PRO A 152 16.02 -9.73 14.31
N ALA A 153 17.09 -10.04 13.56
CA ALA A 153 18.46 -9.95 14.06
C ALA A 153 19.05 -8.54 14.05
N SER A 154 18.52 -7.61 13.23
CA SER A 154 19.14 -6.29 13.04
C SER A 154 18.17 -5.11 13.20
N ALA A 155 16.86 -5.33 13.17
CA ALA A 155 15.85 -4.26 13.17
C ALA A 155 15.99 -3.24 14.31
N ALA A 156 16.50 -3.66 15.48
CA ALA A 156 16.76 -2.78 16.61
C ALA A 156 17.91 -1.78 16.38
N ASN A 157 18.75 -2.04 15.36
CA ASN A 157 19.88 -1.18 15.00
C ASN A 157 19.76 -0.62 13.58
N ASP A 158 18.90 -1.20 12.73
CA ASP A 158 18.71 -0.69 11.37
C ASP A 158 17.99 0.66 11.41
N PRO A 159 18.50 1.69 10.69
CA PRO A 159 17.83 2.98 10.64
C PRO A 159 16.49 2.86 9.92
N GLY A 160 15.47 3.42 10.55
CA GLY A 160 14.09 3.43 10.05
C GLY A 160 13.70 4.79 9.48
N ILE A 161 12.57 5.30 9.96
CA ILE A 161 11.97 6.57 9.55
C ILE A 161 11.68 7.45 10.76
N ILE A 162 11.27 8.68 10.54
CA ILE A 162 10.86 9.58 11.61
C ILE A 162 9.49 9.16 12.13
N ILE A 163 9.36 8.94 13.44
CA ILE A 163 8.08 8.79 14.11
C ILE A 163 7.59 10.17 14.54
N MET A 164 6.42 10.57 14.05
CA MET A 164 5.74 11.81 14.42
C MET A 164 4.40 11.48 15.09
N THR A 165 4.27 11.85 16.34
CA THR A 165 3.03 11.72 17.10
C THR A 165 2.34 13.06 17.24
N GLU A 166 1.14 13.08 17.84
CA GLU A 166 0.40 14.28 18.18
C GLU A 166 1.15 15.23 19.14
N GLU A 167 2.15 14.71 19.86
CA GLU A 167 3.00 15.46 20.80
C GLU A 167 4.33 15.92 20.20
N THR A 168 4.65 15.48 18.96
CA THR A 168 5.93 15.84 18.33
C THR A 168 5.95 17.31 17.94
N ASP A 169 7.02 18.03 18.35
CA ASP A 169 7.28 19.37 17.86
C ASP A 169 7.71 19.32 16.39
N ILE A 170 6.80 19.74 15.50
CA ILE A 170 7.03 19.76 14.05
C ILE A 170 8.01 20.86 13.57
N GLN A 171 8.36 21.80 14.44
CA GLN A 171 9.32 22.87 14.10
C GLN A 171 10.76 22.45 14.38
N THR A 172 10.97 21.46 15.21
CA THR A 172 12.28 20.90 15.52
C THR A 172 12.58 19.71 14.63
N PRO A 173 13.72 19.68 13.91
CA PRO A 173 14.15 18.54 13.13
C PRO A 173 14.25 17.27 13.98
N GLN A 174 13.47 16.27 13.64
CA GLN A 174 13.40 15.01 14.37
C GLN A 174 14.41 13.98 13.84
N PRO A 175 15.02 13.15 14.70
CA PRO A 175 15.87 12.05 14.27
C PRO A 175 15.04 10.90 13.68
N LYS A 176 15.70 10.02 12.95
CA LYS A 176 15.10 8.73 12.55
C LYS A 176 14.99 7.83 13.79
N SER A 177 13.92 7.05 13.85
CA SER A 177 13.80 5.89 14.73
C SER A 177 14.37 4.65 14.05
N THR A 178 14.63 3.60 14.82
CA THR A 178 15.01 2.30 14.26
C THR A 178 13.83 1.61 13.55
N VAL A 179 14.12 0.64 12.71
CA VAL A 179 13.07 -0.20 12.08
C VAL A 179 12.19 -0.85 13.14
N GLN A 180 12.81 -1.38 14.22
CA GLN A 180 12.08 -1.98 15.34
C GLN A 180 11.09 -0.99 15.96
N GLU A 181 11.55 0.21 16.34
CA GLU A 181 10.69 1.22 16.97
C GLU A 181 9.51 1.64 16.08
N VAL A 182 9.72 1.69 14.75
CA VAL A 182 8.62 2.00 13.83
C VAL A 182 7.58 0.87 13.81
N TYR A 183 8.00 -0.40 13.76
CA TYR A 183 7.07 -1.52 13.80
C TYR A 183 6.37 -1.64 15.15
N ASP A 184 7.07 -1.38 16.27
CA ASP A 184 6.46 -1.32 17.60
C ASP A 184 5.40 -0.21 17.68
N ARG A 185 5.65 0.95 17.05
CA ARG A 185 4.66 2.03 16.94
C ARG A 185 3.43 1.61 16.13
N ILE A 186 3.63 0.95 15.00
CA ILE A 186 2.52 0.42 14.18
C ILE A 186 1.65 -0.53 15.00
N ILE A 187 2.27 -1.48 15.71
CA ILE A 187 1.52 -2.44 16.55
C ILE A 187 0.79 -1.72 17.68
N ALA A 188 1.44 -0.79 18.38
CA ALA A 188 0.84 -0.04 19.48
C ALA A 188 -0.37 0.80 19.03
N ASP A 189 -0.29 1.45 17.87
CA ASP A 189 -1.43 2.20 17.31
C ASP A 189 -2.60 1.27 16.93
N CYS A 190 -2.30 0.10 16.34
CA CYS A 190 -3.32 -0.90 16.04
C CYS A 190 -3.97 -1.45 17.31
N ASP A 191 -3.19 -1.79 18.33
CA ASP A 191 -3.70 -2.33 19.59
C ASP A 191 -4.59 -1.34 20.31
N LEU A 192 -4.18 -0.08 20.38
CA LEU A 192 -4.98 0.99 20.97
C LEU A 192 -6.27 1.26 20.18
N ALA A 193 -6.22 1.16 18.84
CA ALA A 193 -7.42 1.27 17.99
C ALA A 193 -8.41 0.13 18.25
N ILE A 194 -7.91 -1.10 18.39
CA ILE A 194 -8.71 -2.29 18.71
C ILE A 194 -9.30 -2.19 20.11
N GLU A 195 -8.50 -1.81 21.10
CA GLU A 195 -8.95 -1.61 22.49
C GLU A 195 -10.01 -0.51 22.60
N THR A 196 -9.82 0.61 21.91
CA THR A 196 -10.80 1.69 21.85
C THR A 196 -12.14 1.21 21.27
N ASN A 197 -12.12 0.24 20.34
CA ASN A 197 -13.27 -0.44 19.75
C ASN A 197 -14.35 0.52 19.22
N GLY A 198 -13.89 1.58 18.53
CA GLY A 198 -14.79 2.62 18.01
C GLY A 198 -15.25 2.39 16.56
N LEU A 199 -14.56 1.53 15.80
CA LEU A 199 -14.89 1.29 14.40
C LEU A 199 -16.04 0.31 14.21
N ALA A 200 -16.96 0.65 13.29
CA ALA A 200 -18.04 -0.24 12.89
C ALA A 200 -17.53 -1.36 11.95
N PRO A 201 -18.20 -2.53 11.92
CA PRO A 201 -17.86 -3.60 10.96
C PRO A 201 -17.93 -3.13 9.50
N MET A 202 -18.82 -2.20 9.19
CA MET A 202 -18.97 -1.59 7.88
C MET A 202 -18.81 -0.07 8.03
N ALA A 203 -17.88 0.51 7.28
CA ALA A 203 -17.70 1.96 7.24
C ALA A 203 -18.78 2.64 6.39
N VAL A 204 -18.93 3.94 6.51
CA VAL A 204 -19.90 4.75 5.74
C VAL A 204 -19.61 4.74 4.24
N ASN A 205 -18.37 4.52 3.86
CA ASN A 205 -17.90 4.25 2.51
C ASN A 205 -16.54 3.54 2.57
N LYS A 206 -16.04 3.06 1.45
CA LYS A 206 -14.79 2.29 1.40
C LYS A 206 -13.52 3.15 1.58
N MET A 207 -13.60 4.48 1.51
CA MET A 207 -12.49 5.39 1.83
C MET A 207 -12.40 5.72 3.33
N ARG A 208 -13.27 5.15 4.15
CA ARG A 208 -13.22 5.22 5.62
C ARG A 208 -12.85 3.84 6.17
N MET A 209 -12.07 3.81 7.21
CA MET A 209 -11.64 2.55 7.80
C MET A 209 -12.76 1.88 8.60
N ASN A 210 -12.89 0.56 8.44
CA ASN A 210 -13.81 -0.27 9.20
C ASN A 210 -13.08 -1.04 10.32
N LYS A 211 -13.84 -1.81 11.09
CA LYS A 211 -13.33 -2.58 12.23
C LYS A 211 -12.27 -3.65 11.85
N ALA A 212 -12.23 -4.11 10.59
CA ALA A 212 -11.21 -5.06 10.15
C ALA A 212 -9.84 -4.40 9.92
N CYS A 213 -9.80 -3.09 9.62
CA CYS A 213 -8.58 -2.39 9.23
C CYS A 213 -7.45 -2.46 10.27
N PRO A 214 -7.64 -2.17 11.57
CA PRO A 214 -6.54 -2.24 12.53
C PRO A 214 -5.98 -3.65 12.68
N TYR A 215 -6.81 -4.68 12.58
CA TYR A 215 -6.35 -6.08 12.55
C TYR A 215 -5.56 -6.39 11.28
N ALA A 216 -5.99 -5.87 10.13
CA ALA A 216 -5.31 -6.10 8.86
C ALA A 216 -3.92 -5.43 8.82
N VAL A 217 -3.80 -4.17 9.26
CA VAL A 217 -2.51 -3.48 9.37
C VAL A 217 -1.59 -4.22 10.35
N LYS A 218 -2.12 -4.61 11.52
CA LYS A 218 -1.38 -5.38 12.50
C LYS A 218 -0.88 -6.72 11.94
N ALA A 219 -1.72 -7.44 11.20
CA ALA A 219 -1.36 -8.71 10.57
C ALA A 219 -0.21 -8.54 9.56
N GLN A 220 -0.27 -7.52 8.69
CA GLN A 220 0.79 -7.22 7.72
C GLN A 220 2.12 -6.84 8.42
N ALA A 221 2.05 -6.04 9.49
CA ALA A 221 3.22 -5.67 10.26
C ALA A 221 3.85 -6.89 10.97
N LEU A 222 3.06 -7.70 11.65
CA LEU A 222 3.52 -8.92 12.33
C LEU A 222 4.08 -9.95 11.35
N LEU A 223 3.47 -10.09 10.16
CA LEU A 223 4.00 -10.92 9.08
C LEU A 223 5.41 -10.45 8.67
N SER A 224 5.60 -9.13 8.53
CA SER A 224 6.91 -8.55 8.21
C SER A 224 7.93 -8.80 9.34
N MET A 225 7.48 -8.81 10.58
CA MET A 225 8.29 -9.12 11.77
C MET A 225 8.58 -10.63 11.93
N GLN A 226 8.04 -11.49 11.06
CA GLN A 226 8.12 -12.96 11.16
C GLN A 226 7.49 -13.52 12.44
N ARG A 227 6.50 -12.81 13.01
CA ARG A 227 5.71 -13.23 14.18
C ARG A 227 4.48 -13.98 13.70
N TRP A 228 4.71 -15.19 13.19
CA TRP A 228 3.72 -15.95 12.40
C TRP A 228 2.41 -16.22 13.14
N ASP A 229 2.45 -16.69 14.39
CA ASP A 229 1.25 -17.00 15.17
C ASP A 229 0.39 -15.75 15.42
N GLU A 230 1.04 -14.63 15.73
CA GLU A 230 0.33 -13.38 16.03
C GLU A 230 -0.19 -12.72 14.75
N ALA A 231 0.56 -12.82 13.65
CA ALA A 231 0.13 -12.33 12.35
C ALA A 231 -1.12 -13.07 11.87
N GLU A 232 -1.12 -14.39 11.98
CA GLU A 232 -2.27 -15.22 11.64
C GLU A 232 -3.48 -14.93 12.51
N ALA A 233 -3.29 -14.82 13.83
CA ALA A 233 -4.38 -14.49 14.73
C ALA A 233 -5.03 -13.15 14.35
N ALA A 234 -4.23 -12.12 14.09
CA ALA A 234 -4.74 -10.81 13.66
C ALA A 234 -5.46 -10.91 12.29
N ALA A 235 -4.91 -11.66 11.32
CA ALA A 235 -5.54 -11.86 10.03
C ALA A 235 -6.90 -12.59 10.15
N LYS A 236 -6.99 -13.61 10.99
CA LYS A 236 -8.25 -14.34 11.27
C LYS A 236 -9.30 -13.44 11.91
N GLU A 237 -8.92 -12.53 12.82
CA GLU A 237 -9.85 -11.54 13.39
C GLU A 237 -10.39 -10.59 12.31
N ALA A 238 -9.54 -10.11 11.39
CA ALA A 238 -10.00 -9.30 10.27
C ALA A 238 -10.98 -10.07 9.36
N LEU A 239 -10.66 -11.33 9.03
CA LEU A 239 -11.50 -12.20 8.22
C LEU A 239 -12.83 -12.57 8.92
N ALA A 240 -12.85 -12.67 10.25
CA ALA A 240 -14.07 -12.89 11.00
C ALA A 240 -15.04 -11.70 10.91
N ILE A 241 -14.52 -10.49 10.72
CA ILE A 241 -15.32 -9.28 10.50
C ILE A 241 -15.82 -9.23 9.05
N ASN A 242 -14.93 -9.45 8.10
CA ASN A 242 -15.25 -9.51 6.67
C ASN A 242 -14.27 -10.43 5.94
N GLY A 243 -14.70 -11.65 5.61
CA GLY A 243 -13.93 -12.64 4.83
C GLY A 243 -14.42 -12.80 3.40
N VAL A 244 -15.19 -11.84 2.88
CA VAL A 244 -15.72 -11.89 1.50
C VAL A 244 -14.57 -11.83 0.50
N VAL A 245 -14.58 -12.72 -0.48
CA VAL A 245 -13.75 -12.67 -1.69
C VAL A 245 -14.68 -12.56 -2.88
N ASN A 246 -14.50 -11.52 -3.69
CA ASN A 246 -15.34 -11.31 -4.85
C ASN A 246 -15.09 -12.37 -5.93
N ASP A 247 -16.14 -12.77 -6.63
CA ASP A 247 -16.02 -13.64 -7.78
C ASP A 247 -15.73 -12.81 -9.04
N TYR A 248 -14.46 -12.73 -9.43
CA TYR A 248 -14.05 -12.02 -10.63
C TYR A 248 -14.61 -12.62 -11.92
N ASN A 249 -15.04 -13.89 -11.91
CA ASN A 249 -15.69 -14.48 -13.08
C ASN A 249 -17.04 -13.82 -13.39
N THR A 250 -17.68 -13.21 -12.40
CA THR A 250 -18.92 -12.46 -12.56
C THR A 250 -18.69 -10.95 -12.69
N HIS A 251 -17.60 -10.42 -12.15
CA HIS A 251 -17.31 -8.97 -12.19
C HIS A 251 -16.73 -8.50 -13.51
N TYR A 252 -16.00 -9.36 -14.23
CA TYR A 252 -15.37 -8.97 -15.49
C TYR A 252 -16.16 -9.51 -16.68
N LYS A 253 -16.95 -8.65 -17.30
CA LYS A 253 -17.69 -8.95 -18.54
C LYS A 253 -17.32 -7.94 -19.61
N GLY A 254 -17.06 -8.42 -20.81
CA GLY A 254 -16.72 -7.59 -21.95
C GLY A 254 -15.44 -8.03 -22.64
N THR A 255 -15.19 -7.50 -23.82
CA THR A 255 -13.99 -7.77 -24.58
C THR A 255 -13.38 -6.46 -25.07
N MET A 256 -12.05 -6.38 -25.02
CA MET A 256 -11.31 -5.22 -25.53
C MET A 256 -11.56 -5.02 -27.05
N THR A 257 -11.78 -6.10 -27.79
CA THR A 257 -12.16 -6.06 -29.20
C THR A 257 -13.44 -5.25 -29.41
N GLY A 258 -14.42 -5.36 -28.51
CA GLY A 258 -15.64 -4.54 -28.58
C GLY A 258 -15.36 -3.07 -28.43
N TYR A 259 -14.46 -2.68 -27.53
CA TYR A 259 -14.06 -1.29 -27.31
C TYR A 259 -13.32 -0.70 -28.52
N MET A 260 -12.32 -1.40 -29.05
CA MET A 260 -11.52 -0.96 -30.19
C MET A 260 -12.33 -0.80 -31.47
N LEU A 261 -13.43 -1.55 -31.63
CA LEU A 261 -14.36 -1.47 -32.73
C LEU A 261 -15.56 -0.53 -32.47
N GLY A 262 -15.50 0.29 -31.41
CA GLY A 262 -16.57 1.23 -31.04
C GLY A 262 -17.74 0.57 -30.29
N GLY A 263 -17.58 -0.65 -29.78
CA GLY A 263 -18.52 -1.29 -28.88
C GLY A 263 -18.42 -0.77 -27.45
N THR A 264 -19.45 -1.00 -26.65
CA THR A 264 -19.42 -0.69 -25.22
C THR A 264 -18.65 -1.79 -24.47
N TYR A 265 -17.64 -1.37 -23.73
CA TYR A 265 -16.94 -2.23 -22.77
C TYR A 265 -17.62 -2.07 -21.42
N GLU A 266 -18.14 -3.16 -20.88
CA GLU A 266 -18.78 -3.15 -19.58
C GLU A 266 -17.91 -3.94 -18.61
N ILE A 267 -17.12 -3.23 -17.78
CA ILE A 267 -16.62 -3.80 -16.54
C ILE A 267 -17.80 -3.73 -15.58
N ILE A 268 -18.43 -4.87 -15.33
CA ILE A 268 -19.46 -4.92 -14.34
C ILE A 268 -18.75 -4.82 -12.99
N ASP A 269 -18.99 -3.69 -12.37
CA ASP A 269 -18.82 -3.45 -10.94
C ASP A 269 -17.42 -3.61 -10.33
N ARG A 270 -16.41 -2.97 -10.92
CA ARG A 270 -15.49 -2.24 -10.07
C ARG A 270 -16.16 -0.90 -9.78
N GLY A 271 -17.23 -0.97 -9.01
CA GLY A 271 -17.98 0.21 -8.65
C GLY A 271 -17.00 1.31 -8.27
N GLN A 272 -17.25 2.51 -8.71
CA GLN A 272 -16.46 3.73 -8.51
C GLN A 272 -16.03 3.97 -7.04
N LYS A 273 -16.26 3.03 -6.13
CA LYS A 273 -16.10 3.20 -4.67
C LYS A 273 -15.65 1.92 -3.93
N GLY A 274 -14.97 1.00 -4.61
CA GLY A 274 -14.50 -0.26 -4.02
C GLY A 274 -15.52 -1.40 -4.06
N THR A 275 -15.09 -2.57 -3.67
CA THR A 275 -15.85 -3.83 -3.72
C THR A 275 -16.09 -4.40 -2.33
N ASP A 276 -16.87 -5.47 -2.20
CA ASP A 276 -17.21 -6.05 -0.89
C ASP A 276 -16.00 -6.65 -0.16
N GLU A 277 -14.95 -7.03 -0.89
CA GLU A 277 -13.70 -7.50 -0.28
C GLU A 277 -12.82 -6.38 0.28
N ASP A 278 -13.07 -5.11 -0.08
CA ASP A 278 -12.29 -3.98 0.43
C ASP A 278 -12.68 -3.61 1.86
N TYR A 279 -11.71 -3.53 2.75
CA TYR A 279 -11.84 -2.94 4.07
C TYR A 279 -11.63 -1.44 4.04
N PHE A 280 -10.60 -1.03 3.27
CA PHE A 280 -10.23 0.35 3.05
C PHE A 280 -9.69 0.50 1.63
N LEU A 281 -10.26 1.44 0.89
CA LEU A 281 -9.89 1.75 -0.48
C LEU A 281 -8.87 2.88 -0.48
N ASN A 282 -7.66 2.58 -0.97
CA ASN A 282 -6.66 3.56 -1.36
C ASN A 282 -6.45 3.42 -2.87
N PRO A 283 -7.28 4.09 -3.69
CA PRO A 283 -7.27 3.89 -5.12
C PRO A 283 -6.03 4.51 -5.75
N TYR A 284 -5.59 3.89 -6.81
CA TYR A 284 -4.71 4.48 -7.80
C TYR A 284 -5.50 4.76 -9.06
N PHE A 285 -5.34 5.95 -9.60
CA PHE A 285 -6.06 6.38 -10.78
C PHE A 285 -5.07 6.97 -11.79
N GLU A 286 -4.77 6.21 -12.85
CA GLU A 286 -4.08 6.73 -14.04
C GLU A 286 -4.71 6.18 -15.32
N ASN A 287 -4.80 7.04 -16.31
CA ASN A 287 -5.47 6.71 -17.56
C ASN A 287 -4.60 5.91 -18.53
N PHE A 288 -3.28 5.87 -18.35
CA PHE A 288 -2.34 5.21 -19.28
C PHE A 288 -1.09 4.74 -18.53
N ASP A 289 -1.04 3.47 -18.20
CA ASP A 289 0.16 2.82 -17.73
C ASP A 289 0.61 1.72 -18.69
N SER A 290 1.91 1.57 -18.80
CA SER A 290 2.52 0.45 -19.50
C SER A 290 2.86 -0.64 -18.50
N TYR A 291 2.40 -1.84 -18.76
CA TYR A 291 2.67 -3.02 -17.95
C TYR A 291 3.72 -3.90 -18.60
N THR A 292 4.48 -4.63 -17.79
CA THR A 292 5.50 -5.54 -18.31
C THR A 292 4.89 -6.90 -18.64
N PRO A 293 5.39 -7.60 -19.67
CA PRO A 293 4.97 -8.98 -19.92
C PRO A 293 5.23 -9.90 -18.72
N GLU A 294 6.29 -9.62 -17.97
CA GLU A 294 6.66 -10.37 -16.78
C GLU A 294 5.60 -10.27 -15.69
N SER A 295 4.90 -9.13 -15.55
CA SER A 295 3.82 -8.99 -14.57
C SER A 295 2.64 -9.93 -14.85
N TRP A 296 2.35 -10.20 -16.12
CA TRP A 296 1.29 -11.13 -16.52
C TRP A 296 1.68 -12.61 -16.38
N ALA A 297 2.98 -12.91 -16.28
CA ALA A 297 3.44 -14.28 -16.09
C ALA A 297 3.03 -14.88 -14.73
N TYR A 298 2.62 -14.07 -13.78
CA TYR A 298 2.08 -14.52 -12.50
C TYR A 298 0.65 -15.06 -12.60
N LEU A 299 -0.11 -14.69 -13.64
CA LEU A 299 -1.50 -15.09 -13.75
C LEU A 299 -1.62 -16.58 -14.08
N GLU A 300 -2.39 -17.30 -13.27
CA GLU A 300 -2.70 -18.69 -13.54
C GLU A 300 -3.54 -18.84 -14.81
N ASN A 301 -3.40 -20.00 -15.46
CA ASN A 301 -4.28 -20.33 -16.58
C ASN A 301 -5.75 -20.25 -16.17
N GLY A 302 -6.53 -19.55 -16.99
CA GLY A 302 -7.94 -19.30 -16.71
C GLY A 302 -8.23 -18.23 -15.67
N HIS A 303 -7.21 -17.47 -15.22
CA HIS A 303 -7.42 -16.34 -14.32
C HIS A 303 -8.35 -15.29 -14.94
N ALA A 304 -9.26 -14.73 -14.12
CA ALA A 304 -10.29 -13.81 -14.60
C ALA A 304 -9.72 -12.52 -15.22
N TYR A 305 -8.53 -12.07 -14.81
CA TYR A 305 -7.84 -10.98 -15.47
C TYR A 305 -7.54 -11.29 -16.94
N ASN A 306 -7.31 -12.55 -17.28
CA ASN A 306 -7.16 -12.99 -18.66
C ASN A 306 -8.43 -12.81 -19.50
N LYS A 307 -9.60 -12.69 -18.85
CA LYS A 307 -10.88 -12.40 -19.51
C LYS A 307 -11.16 -10.92 -19.72
N ILE A 308 -10.45 -10.03 -19.00
CA ILE A 308 -10.48 -8.58 -19.22
C ILE A 308 -9.80 -8.31 -20.56
N GLY A 309 -10.49 -8.63 -21.61
CA GLY A 309 -9.99 -8.42 -22.94
C GLY A 309 -9.50 -9.67 -23.65
N ASN A 310 -9.92 -10.88 -23.22
CA ASN A 310 -9.39 -12.06 -23.85
C ASN A 310 -7.85 -12.00 -23.81
N ALA A 311 -7.20 -12.37 -22.71
CA ALA A 311 -5.80 -12.00 -22.46
C ALA A 311 -4.86 -12.38 -23.60
N ASN A 312 -5.17 -13.48 -24.31
CA ASN A 312 -4.39 -13.83 -25.49
C ASN A 312 -4.62 -12.83 -26.64
N LEU A 313 -5.85 -12.37 -26.85
CA LEU A 313 -6.16 -11.36 -27.87
C LEU A 313 -5.70 -9.96 -27.44
N MET A 314 -5.73 -9.64 -26.15
CA MET A 314 -5.22 -8.38 -25.63
C MET A 314 -3.69 -8.38 -25.66
N TYR A 315 -3.07 -9.47 -25.26
CA TYR A 315 -1.63 -9.65 -25.36
C TYR A 315 -1.18 -9.63 -26.84
N ASP A 316 -1.79 -10.42 -27.71
CA ASP A 316 -1.40 -10.51 -29.10
C ASP A 316 -1.75 -9.21 -29.86
N ASN A 317 -2.94 -8.66 -29.70
CA ASN A 317 -3.35 -7.45 -30.43
C ASN A 317 -2.77 -6.16 -29.83
N LEU A 318 -2.57 -6.05 -28.52
CA LEU A 318 -1.93 -4.88 -27.92
C LEU A 318 -0.41 -4.93 -28.07
N MET A 319 0.19 -6.10 -28.12
CA MET A 319 1.61 -6.23 -28.47
C MET A 319 1.83 -5.83 -29.93
N ASP A 320 0.98 -6.22 -30.85
CA ASP A 320 1.05 -5.77 -32.24
C ASP A 320 0.80 -4.25 -32.35
N PHE A 321 -0.10 -3.71 -31.56
CA PHE A 321 -0.36 -2.26 -31.48
C PHE A 321 0.78 -1.52 -30.80
N ALA A 322 1.34 -2.06 -29.71
CA ALA A 322 2.51 -1.52 -29.03
C ALA A 322 3.77 -1.62 -29.91
N GLN A 323 3.95 -2.71 -30.67
CA GLN A 323 5.01 -2.83 -31.67
C GLN A 323 4.85 -1.82 -32.80
N MET A 324 3.63 -1.56 -33.24
CA MET A 324 3.33 -0.59 -34.30
C MET A 324 3.62 0.85 -33.87
N TYR A 325 3.40 1.20 -32.61
CA TYR A 325 3.56 2.56 -32.08
C TYR A 325 4.87 2.81 -31.31
N ILE A 326 5.42 1.81 -30.67
CA ILE A 326 6.58 1.94 -29.76
C ILE A 326 7.84 1.30 -30.37
N GLY A 327 7.68 0.40 -31.35
CA GLY A 327 8.80 -0.22 -32.08
C GLY A 327 9.56 -1.31 -31.34
N GLU A 328 9.11 -1.72 -30.13
CA GLU A 328 9.78 -2.68 -29.27
C GLU A 328 8.83 -3.80 -28.84
N ALA A 329 9.22 -5.04 -29.11
CA ALA A 329 8.50 -6.20 -28.58
C ALA A 329 8.72 -6.35 -27.07
N GLY A 330 7.67 -6.56 -26.30
CA GLY A 330 7.77 -6.90 -24.91
C GLY A 330 7.00 -5.99 -23.94
N TRP A 331 6.40 -4.91 -24.42
CA TRP A 331 5.63 -3.96 -23.60
C TRP A 331 4.26 -3.69 -24.21
N PHE A 332 3.25 -3.60 -23.36
CA PHE A 332 1.90 -3.21 -23.80
C PHE A 332 1.34 -2.14 -22.89
N MET A 333 0.47 -1.33 -23.44
CA MET A 333 -0.27 -0.31 -22.72
C MET A 333 -1.66 -0.86 -22.40
N THR A 334 -2.08 -0.73 -21.16
CA THR A 334 -3.49 -0.89 -20.83
C THR A 334 -4.14 0.46 -20.70
N PHE A 335 -5.37 0.57 -21.20
CA PHE A 335 -6.20 1.72 -20.91
C PHE A 335 -6.92 1.46 -19.60
N ASP A 336 -6.79 2.38 -18.64
CA ASP A 336 -7.68 2.34 -17.49
C ASP A 336 -9.09 2.70 -17.94
N LEU A 337 -9.98 1.75 -17.82
CA LEU A 337 -11.39 1.87 -18.20
C LEU A 337 -12.23 2.37 -17.01
N ASN A 338 -11.79 3.41 -16.32
CA ASN A 338 -12.44 3.98 -15.14
C ASN A 338 -12.54 3.00 -13.95
N SER A 339 -11.59 2.11 -13.80
CA SER A 339 -11.54 1.21 -12.64
C SER A 339 -10.57 1.73 -11.58
N TYR A 340 -11.08 1.89 -10.35
CA TYR A 340 -10.24 2.17 -9.19
C TYR A 340 -9.59 0.87 -8.72
N TRP A 341 -8.28 0.73 -8.94
CA TRP A 341 -7.51 -0.33 -8.30
C TRP A 341 -7.26 0.05 -6.83
N ASN A 342 -7.46 -0.92 -5.94
CA ASN A 342 -7.08 -0.72 -4.54
C ASN A 342 -5.57 -0.94 -4.40
N ASP A 343 -4.82 0.09 -4.70
CA ASP A 343 -3.37 0.06 -4.79
C ASP A 343 -2.66 -0.25 -3.48
N GLY A 344 -2.93 0.54 -2.48
CA GLY A 344 -2.26 0.45 -1.18
C GLY A 344 -3.19 0.23 -0.01
N GLY A 345 -4.49 0.00 -0.27
CA GLY A 345 -5.50 -0.18 0.75
C GLY A 345 -5.49 -1.58 1.37
N LEU A 346 -6.58 -1.92 2.03
CA LEU A 346 -6.70 -3.15 2.80
C LEU A 346 -7.88 -3.99 2.29
N ARG A 347 -7.65 -5.29 2.07
CA ARG A 347 -8.64 -6.21 1.51
C ARG A 347 -8.59 -7.58 2.20
N SER A 348 -9.72 -8.29 2.17
CA SER A 348 -9.79 -9.67 2.70
C SER A 348 -8.85 -10.66 2.01
N PRO A 349 -8.61 -10.65 0.68
CA PRO A 349 -7.64 -11.54 0.06
C PRO A 349 -6.23 -11.40 0.65
N GLN A 350 -5.80 -10.18 1.02
CA GLN A 350 -4.49 -9.99 1.67
C GLN A 350 -4.42 -10.76 3.00
N MET A 351 -5.51 -10.85 3.75
CA MET A 351 -5.54 -11.59 5.02
C MET A 351 -5.48 -13.11 4.81
N TYR A 352 -6.12 -13.63 3.76
CA TYR A 352 -5.94 -15.03 3.38
C TYR A 352 -4.49 -15.35 2.96
N LEU A 353 -3.80 -14.41 2.29
CA LEU A 353 -2.38 -14.55 1.97
C LEU A 353 -1.51 -14.57 3.25
N VAL A 354 -1.83 -13.72 4.24
CA VAL A 354 -1.15 -13.77 5.55
C VAL A 354 -1.34 -15.12 6.20
N VAL A 355 -2.57 -15.63 6.26
CA VAL A 355 -2.86 -16.96 6.84
C VAL A 355 -2.10 -18.05 6.10
N ALA A 356 -2.09 -18.04 4.76
CA ALA A 356 -1.39 -19.03 3.95
C ALA A 356 0.11 -19.06 4.26
N GLU A 357 0.77 -17.90 4.30
CA GLU A 357 2.21 -17.83 4.58
C GLU A 357 2.52 -18.25 6.03
N CYS A 358 1.70 -17.82 7.02
CA CYS A 358 1.88 -18.21 8.41
C CYS A 358 1.70 -19.73 8.61
N GLU A 359 0.67 -20.33 8.03
CA GLU A 359 0.44 -21.77 8.10
C GLU A 359 1.58 -22.57 7.44
N PHE A 360 2.11 -22.06 6.32
CA PHE A 360 3.30 -22.64 5.68
C PHE A 360 4.50 -22.66 6.63
N HIS A 361 4.80 -21.54 7.29
CA HIS A 361 5.94 -21.45 8.23
C HIS A 361 5.79 -22.32 9.48
N LYS A 362 4.55 -22.69 9.83
CA LYS A 362 4.25 -23.66 10.87
C LYS A 362 4.29 -25.11 10.40
N GLY A 363 4.50 -25.34 9.10
CA GLY A 363 4.56 -26.67 8.48
C GLY A 363 3.18 -27.24 8.11
N ASN A 364 2.12 -26.44 8.15
CA ASN A 364 0.75 -26.85 7.87
C ASN A 364 0.40 -26.61 6.39
N ILE A 365 0.99 -27.38 5.48
CA ILE A 365 0.85 -27.17 4.02
C ILE A 365 -0.63 -27.17 3.59
N ASP A 366 -1.43 -28.15 4.04
CA ASP A 366 -2.85 -28.24 3.66
C ASP A 366 -3.65 -26.99 4.09
N ALA A 367 -3.39 -26.47 5.28
CA ALA A 367 -4.05 -25.25 5.77
C ALA A 367 -3.61 -24.02 4.99
N ALA A 368 -2.33 -23.93 4.62
CA ALA A 368 -1.80 -22.87 3.77
C ALA A 368 -2.47 -22.89 2.38
N MET A 369 -2.59 -24.06 1.77
CA MET A 369 -3.24 -24.23 0.47
C MET A 369 -4.74 -23.97 0.53
N GLU A 370 -5.41 -24.37 1.61
CA GLU A 370 -6.83 -24.04 1.83
C GLU A 370 -7.06 -22.53 1.89
N ALA A 371 -6.18 -21.76 2.54
CA ALA A 371 -6.27 -20.31 2.58
C ALA A 371 -6.12 -19.69 1.18
N LEU A 372 -5.20 -20.20 0.36
CA LEU A 372 -5.08 -19.76 -1.05
C LEU A 372 -6.32 -20.11 -1.87
N ASP A 373 -6.91 -21.29 -1.67
CA ASP A 373 -8.08 -21.72 -2.41
C ASP A 373 -9.32 -20.85 -2.12
N LYS A 374 -9.40 -20.20 -0.94
CA LYS A 374 -10.43 -19.18 -0.65
C LYS A 374 -10.38 -18.01 -1.63
N ILE A 375 -9.20 -17.65 -2.10
CA ILE A 375 -9.01 -16.60 -3.11
C ILE A 375 -9.23 -17.18 -4.51
N ARG A 376 -8.52 -18.25 -4.85
CA ARG A 376 -8.41 -18.80 -6.19
C ARG A 376 -9.75 -19.22 -6.81
N VAL A 377 -10.67 -19.72 -5.98
CA VAL A 377 -12.01 -20.12 -6.45
C VAL A 377 -12.78 -18.95 -7.07
N GLY A 378 -12.57 -17.73 -6.59
CA GLY A 378 -13.18 -16.52 -7.15
C GLY A 378 -12.35 -15.87 -8.27
N ARG A 379 -11.16 -16.39 -8.58
CA ARG A 379 -10.25 -15.79 -9.57
C ARG A 379 -10.09 -16.63 -10.82
N ILE A 380 -10.23 -17.93 -10.73
CA ILE A 380 -9.97 -18.88 -11.81
C ILE A 380 -11.30 -19.35 -12.38
N SER A 381 -11.35 -19.53 -13.71
CA SER A 381 -12.56 -20.05 -14.39
C SER A 381 -12.95 -21.41 -13.80
N PRO A 382 -14.22 -21.63 -13.46
CA PRO A 382 -14.69 -22.91 -12.92
C PRO A 382 -14.34 -24.11 -13.79
N ASP A 383 -14.24 -23.93 -15.11
CA ASP A 383 -13.94 -25.00 -16.05
C ASP A 383 -12.52 -25.58 -15.92
N VAL A 384 -11.58 -24.78 -15.37
CA VAL A 384 -10.16 -25.16 -15.23
C VAL A 384 -9.66 -25.11 -13.78
N TYR A 385 -10.49 -24.63 -12.85
CA TYR A 385 -10.13 -24.55 -11.44
C TYR A 385 -9.84 -25.92 -10.85
N GLN A 386 -8.69 -26.02 -10.17
CA GLN A 386 -8.32 -27.18 -9.37
C GLN A 386 -7.87 -26.69 -7.98
N PRO A 387 -8.38 -27.31 -6.89
CA PRO A 387 -7.94 -26.93 -5.56
C PRO A 387 -6.47 -27.28 -5.34
N LEU A 388 -5.76 -26.47 -4.56
CA LEU A 388 -4.38 -26.75 -4.13
C LEU A 388 -4.38 -27.67 -2.90
N LYS A 389 -5.34 -27.50 -2.00
CA LYS A 389 -5.48 -28.34 -0.80
C LYS A 389 -5.60 -29.82 -1.17
N GLY A 390 -4.76 -30.64 -0.57
CA GLY A 390 -4.70 -32.09 -0.84
C GLY A 390 -4.01 -32.49 -2.15
N ASN A 391 -3.70 -31.53 -3.05
CA ASN A 391 -2.98 -31.76 -4.29
C ASN A 391 -1.53 -31.28 -4.24
N VAL A 392 -1.24 -30.25 -3.46
CA VAL A 392 0.12 -29.73 -3.18
C VAL A 392 0.61 -30.32 -1.88
N THR A 393 1.70 -31.12 -1.93
CA THR A 393 2.17 -31.89 -0.78
C THR A 393 3.62 -31.57 -0.39
N THR A 394 4.36 -30.88 -1.25
CA THR A 394 5.75 -30.49 -0.94
C THR A 394 5.83 -29.04 -0.47
N ALA A 395 6.79 -28.75 0.40
CA ALA A 395 7.02 -27.40 0.88
C ALA A 395 7.47 -26.44 -0.25
N ASP A 396 8.27 -26.94 -1.21
CA ASP A 396 8.72 -26.10 -2.32
C ASP A 396 7.57 -25.72 -3.25
N ASP A 397 6.70 -26.66 -3.61
CA ASP A 397 5.53 -26.35 -4.43
C ASP A 397 4.56 -25.41 -3.69
N ALA A 398 4.33 -25.64 -2.39
CA ALA A 398 3.48 -24.79 -1.56
C ALA A 398 4.01 -23.35 -1.52
N LYS A 399 5.31 -23.16 -1.31
CA LYS A 399 5.98 -21.86 -1.32
C LYS A 399 5.80 -21.15 -2.67
N GLU A 400 5.99 -21.86 -3.78
CA GLU A 400 5.81 -21.27 -5.11
C GLU A 400 4.35 -20.87 -5.36
N HIS A 401 3.37 -21.67 -4.94
CA HIS A 401 1.96 -21.29 -5.02
C HIS A 401 1.64 -20.06 -4.16
N ILE A 402 2.18 -19.95 -2.92
CA ILE A 402 1.99 -18.78 -2.09
C ILE A 402 2.55 -17.52 -2.78
N LYS A 403 3.77 -17.61 -3.32
CA LYS A 403 4.38 -16.48 -4.05
C LYS A 403 3.56 -16.10 -5.28
N GLN A 404 3.14 -17.07 -6.08
CA GLN A 404 2.37 -16.85 -7.29
C GLN A 404 1.02 -16.17 -6.99
N VAL A 405 0.24 -16.72 -6.05
CA VAL A 405 -1.07 -16.16 -5.69
C VAL A 405 -0.91 -14.76 -5.07
N THR A 406 0.14 -14.55 -4.27
CA THR A 406 0.47 -13.22 -3.74
C THR A 406 0.78 -12.23 -4.87
N CYS A 407 1.59 -12.61 -5.85
CA CYS A 407 1.89 -11.76 -7.01
C CYS A 407 0.62 -11.46 -7.83
N ASN A 408 -0.28 -12.44 -7.99
CA ASN A 408 -1.54 -12.23 -8.70
C ASN A 408 -2.46 -11.24 -7.97
N GLU A 409 -2.62 -11.41 -6.65
CA GLU A 409 -3.53 -10.57 -5.86
C GLU A 409 -2.99 -9.16 -5.61
N LEU A 410 -1.68 -9.01 -5.55
CA LEU A 410 -1.02 -7.72 -5.35
C LEU A 410 -0.54 -7.08 -6.66
N LEU A 411 -0.92 -7.65 -7.80
CA LEU A 411 -0.60 -7.09 -9.11
C LEU A 411 -1.10 -5.63 -9.17
N PHE A 412 -0.25 -4.71 -9.63
CA PHE A 412 -0.48 -3.26 -9.67
C PHE A 412 -0.60 -2.56 -8.31
N SER A 413 -0.22 -3.22 -7.24
CA SER A 413 -0.22 -2.64 -5.89
C SER A 413 1.19 -2.38 -5.38
N VAL A 414 1.36 -1.30 -4.59
CA VAL A 414 2.60 -1.05 -3.85
C VAL A 414 2.94 -2.19 -2.88
N ASP A 415 1.94 -2.97 -2.46
CA ASP A 415 2.14 -4.09 -1.56
C ASP A 415 2.90 -5.25 -2.20
N LEU A 416 2.92 -5.34 -3.54
CA LEU A 416 3.77 -6.32 -4.23
C LEU A 416 5.27 -6.04 -4.01
N PHE A 417 5.67 -4.76 -4.07
CA PHE A 417 7.04 -4.38 -3.73
C PHE A 417 7.38 -4.77 -2.29
N ILE A 418 6.46 -4.49 -1.35
CA ILE A 418 6.63 -4.81 0.06
C ILE A 418 6.78 -6.32 0.26
N ALA A 419 5.94 -7.14 -0.39
CA ALA A 419 6.01 -8.59 -0.30
C ALA A 419 7.35 -9.14 -0.83
N LYS A 420 7.77 -8.74 -2.04
CA LYS A 420 9.04 -9.16 -2.66
C LYS A 420 10.24 -8.75 -1.81
N LYS A 421 10.25 -7.51 -1.28
CA LYS A 421 11.31 -7.01 -0.41
C LYS A 421 11.37 -7.77 0.92
N ARG A 422 10.22 -8.04 1.52
CA ARG A 422 10.10 -8.77 2.79
C ARG A 422 10.61 -10.22 2.66
N TRP A 423 10.26 -10.91 1.58
CA TRP A 423 10.74 -12.29 1.33
C TRP A 423 12.26 -12.41 1.31
N ASN A 424 12.97 -11.33 0.93
CA ASN A 424 14.44 -11.32 0.96
C ASN A 424 15.03 -11.40 2.39
N GLN A 425 14.21 -11.29 3.43
CA GLN A 425 14.61 -11.45 4.84
C GLN A 425 14.10 -12.78 5.44
N VAL A 426 13.47 -13.63 4.63
CA VAL A 426 12.95 -14.94 5.06
C VAL A 426 13.79 -16.03 4.42
N SER A 427 14.47 -16.82 5.25
CA SER A 427 15.38 -17.87 4.77
C SER A 427 14.72 -18.86 3.80
N GLY A 428 15.29 -19.02 2.63
CA GLY A 428 14.77 -19.88 1.57
C GLY A 428 13.62 -19.28 0.75
N TRP A 429 13.31 -17.99 0.99
CA TRP A 429 12.31 -17.25 0.20
C TRP A 429 12.91 -16.17 -0.69
N GLU A 430 14.20 -15.89 -0.53
CA GLU A 430 14.92 -14.89 -1.30
C GLU A 430 14.82 -15.16 -2.79
N ALA A 431 14.63 -14.11 -3.58
CA ALA A 431 14.55 -14.26 -5.05
C ALA A 431 15.12 -13.03 -5.77
N SER A 432 15.77 -13.31 -6.91
CA SER A 432 16.11 -12.28 -7.88
C SER A 432 14.93 -12.07 -8.82
N TYR A 433 14.68 -10.81 -9.22
CA TYR A 433 13.65 -10.47 -10.19
C TYR A 433 14.29 -9.82 -11.40
N SER A 434 13.85 -10.22 -12.58
CA SER A 434 14.42 -9.75 -13.84
C SER A 434 13.34 -9.16 -14.73
N ARG A 435 13.75 -8.22 -15.57
CA ARG A 435 12.94 -7.70 -16.68
C ARG A 435 13.80 -7.53 -17.92
N THR A 436 13.20 -7.73 -19.07
CA THR A 436 13.88 -7.59 -20.37
C THR A 436 13.39 -6.34 -21.08
N ILE A 437 14.32 -5.48 -21.48
CA ILE A 437 14.04 -4.21 -22.16
C ILE A 437 14.94 -4.16 -23.38
N SER A 438 14.37 -3.98 -24.56
CA SER A 438 15.13 -3.89 -25.82
C SER A 438 16.15 -5.04 -25.98
N GLY A 439 15.76 -6.25 -25.58
CA GLY A 439 16.61 -7.45 -25.64
C GLY A 439 17.69 -7.53 -24.55
N GLN A 440 17.78 -6.57 -23.65
CA GLN A 440 18.71 -6.60 -22.52
C GLN A 440 17.97 -6.93 -21.22
N THR A 441 18.47 -7.94 -20.48
CA THR A 441 17.90 -8.33 -19.19
C THR A 441 18.58 -7.60 -18.04
N TYR A 442 17.77 -7.00 -17.19
CA TYR A 442 18.17 -6.31 -15.96
C TYR A 442 17.62 -7.08 -14.76
N THR A 443 18.43 -7.22 -13.72
CA THR A 443 18.07 -8.07 -12.57
C THR A 443 18.34 -7.35 -11.26
N ILE A 444 17.35 -7.32 -10.38
CA ILE A 444 17.52 -6.94 -8.98
C ILE A 444 17.74 -8.20 -8.13
N LYS A 445 18.79 -8.18 -7.30
CA LYS A 445 19.13 -9.28 -6.38
C LYS A 445 18.49 -9.06 -5.01
N PRO A 446 18.36 -10.12 -4.19
CA PRO A 446 17.79 -10.01 -2.84
C PRO A 446 18.51 -9.02 -1.92
N ASP A 447 19.83 -8.94 -2.04
CA ASP A 447 20.71 -8.07 -1.23
C ASP A 447 20.95 -6.68 -1.84
N SER A 448 20.27 -6.35 -2.96
CA SER A 448 20.42 -5.05 -3.62
C SER A 448 19.98 -3.89 -2.73
N LYS A 449 20.79 -2.83 -2.70
CA LYS A 449 20.44 -1.56 -2.04
C LYS A 449 19.27 -0.84 -2.71
N MET A 450 18.93 -1.21 -3.95
CA MET A 450 17.78 -0.69 -4.69
C MET A 450 16.43 -0.98 -4.03
N TRP A 451 16.36 -1.92 -3.06
CA TRP A 451 15.18 -2.14 -2.25
C TRP A 451 14.88 -1.03 -1.23
N ILE A 452 15.78 -0.04 -1.08
CA ILE A 452 15.66 1.05 -0.11
C ILE A 452 15.71 2.37 -0.87
N PHE A 453 14.61 3.11 -0.86
CA PHE A 453 14.54 4.40 -1.54
C PHE A 453 15.28 5.49 -0.76
N PRO A 454 15.93 6.44 -1.45
CA PRO A 454 16.54 7.60 -0.80
C PRO A 454 15.47 8.55 -0.27
N PHE A 455 15.78 9.26 0.81
CA PHE A 455 14.95 10.39 1.24
C PHE A 455 15.03 11.54 0.22
N PRO A 456 13.92 12.24 -0.04
CA PRO A 456 13.90 13.33 -1.02
C PRO A 456 14.70 14.55 -0.55
N GLN A 457 15.30 15.28 -1.49
CA GLN A 457 16.11 16.46 -1.21
C GLN A 457 15.34 17.53 -0.40
N SER A 458 14.05 17.67 -0.65
CA SER A 458 13.18 18.56 0.14
C SER A 458 13.17 18.23 1.64
N VAL A 459 13.36 16.97 2.01
CA VAL A 459 13.45 16.55 3.42
C VAL A 459 14.85 16.74 3.97
N LEU A 460 15.87 16.31 3.23
CA LEU A 460 17.27 16.44 3.64
C LEU A 460 17.68 17.90 3.87
N ASN A 461 17.20 18.81 3.03
CA ASN A 461 17.49 20.24 3.16
C ASN A 461 16.86 20.88 4.42
N ASN A 462 15.81 20.28 4.97
CA ASN A 462 15.08 20.81 6.12
C ASN A 462 15.32 20.01 7.41
N ASN A 463 15.97 18.84 7.32
CA ASN A 463 16.27 18.02 8.49
C ASN A 463 17.71 17.48 8.47
N PRO A 464 18.65 18.14 9.18
CA PRO A 464 20.04 17.72 9.24
C PRO A 464 20.27 16.43 10.04
N ASN A 465 19.23 15.91 10.72
CA ASN A 465 19.35 14.71 11.55
C ASN A 465 19.14 13.42 10.75
N ILE A 466 18.90 13.51 9.45
CA ILE A 466 18.71 12.33 8.59
C ILE A 466 19.74 12.27 7.48
N THR A 467 20.19 11.06 7.21
CA THR A 467 21.08 10.75 6.09
C THR A 467 20.28 10.48 4.82
N LYS A 468 20.95 10.57 3.69
CA LYS A 468 20.40 10.38 2.36
C LYS A 468 19.77 8.99 2.16
N HIS A 469 20.42 7.95 2.69
CA HIS A 469 20.01 6.56 2.56
C HIS A 469 20.05 5.83 3.91
N ASN A 470 19.16 4.84 4.08
CA ASN A 470 19.15 3.98 5.25
C ASN A 470 20.01 2.70 5.10
N TYR A 471 20.88 2.62 4.13
CA TYR A 471 21.87 1.53 3.99
C TYR A 471 23.31 1.98 4.22
N GLU A 472 23.54 3.26 4.49
CA GLU A 472 24.88 3.84 4.68
C GLU A 472 25.34 3.83 6.15
N GLU A 473 24.50 3.43 7.08
CA GLU A 473 24.75 3.44 8.53
C GLU A 473 24.99 2.03 9.07
#